data_ab083c9bf62b2d53887105e907e7899b
#
_entry.id   ab083c9bf62b2d53887105e907e7899b
#
_cell.length_a   1.000
_cell.length_b   1.000
_cell.length_c   1.000
_cell.angle_alpha   90.00
_cell.angle_beta   90.00
_cell.angle_gamma   90.00
#
_symmetry.space_group_name_H-M   'P 1'
#
loop_
_entity.id
_entity.type
_entity.pdbx_description
1 polymer ?
#
loop_
_entity_poly.entity_id
_entity_poly.type
_entity_poly.pdbx_seq_one_letter_code
_entity_poly.pdbx_strand_id
1 'polypeptide(L)'
;AASDVYKRQEYWCIPSREDAEFIACMEDVLDVYELPYNPQRPVVCMDEKPYQLLGEARSPLPMRPGNDQKVDSEYVRNGTCSIFAFVEPLGGAHHVSVREHRTAIDWAEEIKYLADVMYPDVEKIILVMDNLNTHKPASLYKRYTADEARRIMKRLEIHYTPKHESWLDIAEIELNVMTRQCLNRRIDNISNLRKELSAWEVERNTVAAKVNWQFRTEDARIKLNSLYPTFTTASE
;
A
#
# COMPACT_ATOMS: atom_id res chain seq x y z
N ALA A 1 34.00 23.96 5.72
CA ALA A 1 33.33 23.02 6.57
C ALA A 1 32.30 22.30 5.70
N ALA A 2 32.63 21.11 5.24
CA ALA A 2 31.69 20.26 4.52
C ALA A 2 30.62 19.83 5.52
N SER A 3 29.39 20.25 5.33
CA SER A 3 28.26 19.70 6.06
C SER A 3 28.12 18.23 5.63
N ASP A 4 28.45 17.33 6.54
CA ASP A 4 28.09 15.94 6.44
C ASP A 4 26.56 15.83 6.38
N VAL A 5 26.03 15.86 5.17
CA VAL A 5 24.69 15.40 4.91
C VAL A 5 24.75 13.89 5.08
N TYR A 6 24.56 13.43 6.32
CA TYR A 6 24.24 12.04 6.56
C TYR A 6 22.96 11.75 5.79
N LYS A 7 23.10 11.19 4.60
CA LYS A 7 22.02 10.44 3.97
C LYS A 7 21.72 9.33 4.97
N ARG A 8 20.64 9.49 5.73
CA ARG A 8 20.06 8.38 6.47
C ARG A 8 19.63 7.38 5.40
N GLN A 9 20.49 6.41 5.16
CA GLN A 9 20.16 5.25 4.40
C GLN A 9 19.30 4.41 5.34
N GLU A 10 17.99 4.37 5.08
CA GLU A 10 17.10 3.45 5.77
C GLU A 10 17.40 2.07 5.20
N TYR A 11 17.96 1.20 6.03
CA TYR A 11 18.16 -0.19 5.69
C TYR A 11 16.89 -0.95 6.03
N TRP A 12 16.40 -1.71 5.09
CA TRP A 12 15.35 -2.68 5.35
C TRP A 12 15.86 -3.76 6.26
N CYS A 13 15.11 -4.08 7.31
CA CYS A 13 15.46 -5.19 8.21
C CYS A 13 15.07 -6.50 7.52
N ILE A 14 15.97 -7.04 6.73
CA ILE A 14 15.83 -8.40 6.19
C ILE A 14 16.12 -9.40 7.31
N PRO A 15 15.38 -10.54 7.44
CA PRO A 15 15.69 -11.57 8.41
C PRO A 15 17.17 -11.97 8.33
N SER A 16 17.80 -12.10 9.48
CA SER A 16 19.25 -12.41 9.55
C SER A 16 19.57 -13.90 9.42
N ARG A 17 18.55 -14.74 9.27
CA ARG A 17 18.64 -16.21 9.22
C ARG A 17 17.75 -16.77 8.14
N GLU A 18 18.02 -18.01 7.76
CA GLU A 18 17.15 -18.81 6.88
C GLU A 18 15.71 -18.75 7.36
N ASP A 19 14.80 -18.33 6.45
CA ASP A 19 13.36 -18.22 6.72
C ASP A 19 12.57 -18.71 5.51
N ALA A 20 12.15 -19.95 5.59
CA ALA A 20 11.43 -20.60 4.49
C ALA A 20 10.02 -19.98 4.26
N GLU A 21 9.34 -19.50 5.32
CA GLU A 21 8.05 -18.83 5.18
C GLU A 21 8.21 -17.49 4.46
N PHE A 22 9.24 -16.74 4.84
CA PHE A 22 9.60 -15.50 4.17
C PHE A 22 9.85 -15.70 2.68
N ILE A 23 10.70 -16.68 2.33
CA ILE A 23 11.04 -16.97 0.94
C ILE A 23 9.82 -17.38 0.14
N ALA A 24 9.00 -18.28 0.67
CA ALA A 24 7.81 -18.74 -0.02
C ALA A 24 6.84 -17.59 -0.33
N CYS A 25 6.58 -16.70 0.63
CA CYS A 25 5.74 -15.53 0.41
C CYS A 25 6.39 -14.52 -0.56
N MET A 26 7.70 -14.31 -0.45
CA MET A 26 8.44 -13.39 -1.32
C MET A 26 8.41 -13.86 -2.78
N GLU A 27 8.76 -15.10 -3.04
CA GLU A 27 8.76 -15.65 -4.40
C GLU A 27 7.35 -15.67 -4.99
N ASP A 28 6.32 -16.01 -4.21
CA ASP A 28 4.92 -15.98 -4.63
C ASP A 28 4.51 -14.58 -5.10
N VAL A 29 4.88 -13.51 -4.38
CA VAL A 29 4.59 -12.14 -4.77
C VAL A 29 5.41 -11.71 -5.99
N LEU A 30 6.69 -12.09 -6.06
CA LEU A 30 7.54 -11.76 -7.22
C LEU A 30 7.02 -12.44 -8.50
N ASP A 31 6.57 -13.69 -8.41
CA ASP A 31 5.96 -14.41 -9.53
C ASP A 31 4.68 -13.71 -10.02
N VAL A 32 3.87 -13.15 -9.10
CA VAL A 32 2.70 -12.32 -9.45
C VAL A 32 3.11 -11.06 -10.20
N TYR A 33 4.20 -10.40 -9.80
CA TYR A 33 4.68 -9.18 -10.45
C TYR A 33 5.31 -9.41 -11.83
N GLU A 34 5.71 -10.65 -12.13
CA GLU A 34 6.19 -11.05 -13.45
C GLU A 34 5.05 -11.40 -14.43
N LEU A 35 3.80 -11.48 -13.96
CA LEU A 35 2.66 -11.77 -14.83
C LEU A 35 2.47 -10.67 -15.87
N PRO A 36 2.21 -11.05 -17.14
CA PRO A 36 1.86 -10.07 -18.16
C PRO A 36 0.52 -9.41 -17.84
N TYR A 37 0.36 -8.16 -18.26
CA TYR A 37 -0.91 -7.44 -18.09
C TYR A 37 -2.08 -8.21 -18.70
N ASN A 38 -3.10 -8.45 -17.88
CA ASN A 38 -4.34 -9.09 -18.29
C ASN A 38 -5.54 -8.33 -17.70
N PRO A 39 -6.34 -7.62 -18.51
CA PRO A 39 -7.46 -6.83 -18.03
C PRO A 39 -8.60 -7.67 -17.44
N GLN A 40 -8.67 -8.98 -17.71
CA GLN A 40 -9.64 -9.89 -17.09
C GLN A 40 -9.15 -10.50 -15.77
N ARG A 41 -7.86 -10.35 -15.49
CA ARG A 41 -7.22 -10.79 -14.26
C ARG A 41 -6.21 -9.73 -13.79
N PRO A 42 -6.68 -8.52 -13.44
CA PRO A 42 -5.79 -7.44 -12.99
C PRO A 42 -5.06 -7.83 -11.71
N VAL A 43 -3.77 -7.47 -11.64
CA VAL A 43 -3.00 -7.48 -10.39
C VAL A 43 -3.24 -6.16 -9.70
N VAL A 44 -3.72 -6.21 -8.47
CA VAL A 44 -3.98 -5.04 -7.63
C VAL A 44 -3.20 -5.17 -6.34
N CYS A 45 -2.41 -4.17 -5.99
CA CYS A 45 -1.72 -4.08 -4.71
C CYS A 45 -2.53 -3.19 -3.77
N MET A 46 -2.63 -3.57 -2.51
CA MET A 46 -3.40 -2.85 -1.51
C MET A 46 -2.60 -2.69 -0.22
N ASP A 47 -2.57 -1.48 0.30
CA ASP A 47 -1.99 -1.19 1.61
C ASP A 47 -2.76 -0.07 2.32
N GLU A 48 -2.52 0.09 3.62
CA GLU A 48 -3.16 1.10 4.45
C GLU A 48 -2.16 1.95 5.22
N LYS A 49 -2.45 3.24 5.30
CA LYS A 49 -1.62 4.21 6.02
C LYS A 49 -2.43 4.94 7.09
N PRO A 50 -2.04 4.87 8.37
CA PRO A 50 -2.59 5.75 9.39
C PRO A 50 -2.19 7.20 9.11
N TYR A 51 -3.14 8.11 9.28
CA TYR A 51 -2.92 9.54 9.08
C TYR A 51 -3.39 10.35 10.29
N GLN A 52 -2.51 11.24 10.78
CA GLN A 52 -2.82 12.16 11.86
C GLN A 52 -3.38 13.45 11.29
N LEU A 53 -4.61 13.81 11.65
CA LEU A 53 -5.22 15.08 11.30
C LEU A 53 -4.60 16.20 12.16
N LEU A 54 -4.04 17.20 11.50
CA LEU A 54 -3.34 18.30 12.14
C LEU A 54 -3.95 19.64 11.71
N GLY A 55 -4.42 20.39 12.70
CA GLY A 55 -4.88 21.77 12.52
C GLY A 55 -3.80 22.78 12.87
N GLU A 56 -3.97 24.01 12.39
CA GLU A 56 -3.12 25.13 12.76
C GLU A 56 -3.48 25.66 14.16
N ALA A 57 -2.47 25.80 15.03
CA ALA A 57 -2.67 26.41 16.34
C ALA A 57 -2.89 27.93 16.23
N ARG A 58 -2.25 28.57 15.23
CA ARG A 58 -2.40 29.97 14.88
C ARG A 58 -2.51 30.14 13.38
N SER A 59 -3.27 31.14 12.94
CA SER A 59 -3.41 31.41 11.50
C SER A 59 -2.05 31.66 10.85
N PRO A 60 -1.68 30.95 9.78
CA PRO A 60 -0.44 31.19 9.05
C PRO A 60 -0.37 32.64 8.52
N LEU A 61 0.82 33.19 8.52
CA LEU A 61 1.04 34.48 7.86
C LEU A 61 1.17 34.23 6.34
N PRO A 62 0.38 34.93 5.52
CA PRO A 62 0.40 34.72 4.08
C PRO A 62 1.75 35.10 3.45
N MET A 63 2.07 34.45 2.35
CA MET A 63 3.21 34.83 1.51
C MET A 63 3.10 36.30 1.05
N ARG A 64 4.24 36.99 1.03
CA ARG A 64 4.39 38.33 0.50
C ARG A 64 5.62 38.40 -0.40
N PRO A 65 5.72 39.37 -1.33
CA PRO A 65 6.92 39.53 -2.13
C PRO A 65 8.18 39.62 -1.25
N GLY A 66 9.14 38.68 -1.49
CA GLY A 66 10.38 38.60 -0.71
C GLY A 66 10.28 37.88 0.65
N ASN A 67 9.10 37.39 1.02
CA ASN A 67 8.90 36.64 2.27
C ASN A 67 8.02 35.41 2.01
N ASP A 68 8.53 34.22 2.37
CA ASP A 68 7.79 32.98 2.35
C ASP A 68 6.63 32.98 3.36
N GLN A 69 5.65 32.10 3.12
CA GLN A 69 4.60 31.84 4.10
C GLN A 69 5.22 31.39 5.43
N LYS A 70 4.75 31.93 6.54
CA LYS A 70 5.19 31.51 7.87
C LYS A 70 4.08 30.76 8.56
N VAL A 71 4.38 29.51 8.94
CA VAL A 71 3.52 28.62 9.73
C VAL A 71 4.09 28.49 11.14
N ASP A 72 3.21 28.38 12.13
CA ASP A 72 3.63 28.13 13.51
C ASP A 72 4.16 26.69 13.62
N SER A 73 5.14 26.45 14.48
CA SER A 73 5.60 25.11 14.82
C SER A 73 4.57 24.34 15.64
N GLU A 74 3.72 25.02 16.39
CA GLU A 74 2.63 24.44 17.15
C GLU A 74 1.49 23.99 16.23
N TYR A 75 0.84 22.90 16.58
CA TYR A 75 -0.30 22.33 15.86
C TYR A 75 -1.33 21.71 16.80
N VAL A 76 -2.56 21.62 16.33
CA VAL A 76 -3.64 20.94 17.05
C VAL A 76 -3.86 19.56 16.45
N ARG A 77 -3.94 18.54 17.30
CA ARG A 77 -4.27 17.17 16.87
C ARG A 77 -5.79 16.99 16.85
N ASN A 78 -6.34 16.73 15.68
CA ASN A 78 -7.78 16.59 15.45
C ASN A 78 -8.22 15.11 15.26
N GLY A 79 -7.43 14.18 15.78
CA GLY A 79 -7.69 12.75 15.68
C GLY A 79 -6.88 12.07 14.59
N THR A 80 -7.14 10.79 14.41
CA THR A 80 -6.50 9.94 13.40
C THR A 80 -7.54 9.31 12.48
N CYS A 81 -7.14 8.99 11.28
CA CYS A 81 -7.92 8.18 10.33
C CYS A 81 -6.98 7.23 9.59
N SER A 82 -7.52 6.39 8.73
CA SER A 82 -6.74 5.49 7.88
C SER A 82 -7.05 5.74 6.41
N ILE A 83 -6.02 5.73 5.60
CA ILE A 83 -6.10 5.83 4.15
C ILE A 83 -5.86 4.43 3.61
N PHE A 84 -6.80 3.91 2.82
CA PHE A 84 -6.66 2.68 2.06
C PHE A 84 -6.29 3.04 0.63
N ALA A 85 -5.28 2.39 0.08
CA ALA A 85 -4.82 2.60 -1.28
C ALA A 85 -4.85 1.29 -2.07
N PHE A 86 -5.39 1.34 -3.27
CA PHE A 86 -5.37 0.28 -4.26
C PHE A 86 -4.67 0.76 -5.51
N VAL A 87 -3.77 -0.04 -6.02
CA VAL A 87 -2.96 0.28 -7.19
C VAL A 87 -2.94 -0.89 -8.14
N GLU A 88 -3.28 -0.68 -9.39
CA GLU A 88 -3.07 -1.63 -10.48
C GLU A 88 -1.75 -1.27 -11.19
N PRO A 89 -0.62 -1.96 -10.91
CA PRO A 89 0.69 -1.51 -11.35
C PRO A 89 0.81 -1.38 -12.87
N LEU A 90 0.35 -2.38 -13.61
CA LEU A 90 0.46 -2.42 -15.08
C LEU A 90 -0.71 -1.74 -15.79
N GLY A 91 -1.88 -1.66 -15.17
CA GLY A 91 -3.05 -0.93 -15.69
C GLY A 91 -2.94 0.58 -15.45
N GLY A 92 -2.33 0.97 -14.33
CA GLY A 92 -2.19 2.36 -13.93
C GLY A 92 -3.45 2.92 -13.27
N ALA A 93 -4.37 2.06 -12.81
CA ALA A 93 -5.53 2.47 -12.03
C ALA A 93 -5.15 2.62 -10.55
N HIS A 94 -5.64 3.69 -9.94
CA HIS A 94 -5.45 4.00 -8.52
C HIS A 94 -6.80 4.28 -7.88
N HIS A 95 -6.97 3.82 -6.64
CA HIS A 95 -8.09 4.21 -5.81
C HIS A 95 -7.61 4.46 -4.38
N VAL A 96 -8.13 5.51 -3.76
CA VAL A 96 -7.83 5.85 -2.37
C VAL A 96 -9.13 6.17 -1.63
N SER A 97 -9.27 5.61 -0.43
CA SER A 97 -10.39 5.92 0.46
C SER A 97 -9.92 6.31 1.85
N VAL A 98 -10.76 7.04 2.58
CA VAL A 98 -10.47 7.48 3.96
C VAL A 98 -11.52 6.94 4.89
N ARG A 99 -11.09 6.14 5.87
CA ARG A 99 -11.90 5.56 6.94
C ARG A 99 -11.49 6.12 8.29
N GLU A 100 -12.42 6.20 9.22
CA GLU A 100 -12.11 6.60 10.61
C GLU A 100 -11.26 5.54 11.32
N HIS A 101 -11.43 4.28 10.95
CA HIS A 101 -10.74 3.13 11.52
C HIS A 101 -10.17 2.24 10.41
N ARG A 102 -9.39 1.23 10.83
CA ARG A 102 -8.86 0.14 9.99
C ARG A 102 -9.23 -1.21 10.58
N THR A 103 -10.51 -1.41 10.76
CA THR A 103 -11.03 -2.66 11.30
C THR A 103 -11.21 -3.72 10.21
N ALA A 104 -11.45 -4.96 10.61
CA ALA A 104 -11.82 -6.02 9.69
C ALA A 104 -13.09 -5.69 8.86
N ILE A 105 -13.99 -4.85 9.41
CA ILE A 105 -15.20 -4.39 8.72
C ILE A 105 -14.83 -3.37 7.64
N ASP A 106 -13.97 -2.39 7.98
CA ASP A 106 -13.50 -1.40 7.02
C ASP A 106 -12.81 -2.07 5.83
N TRP A 107 -11.90 -3.00 6.10
CA TRP A 107 -11.25 -3.79 5.05
C TRP A 107 -12.27 -4.57 4.20
N ALA A 108 -13.24 -5.24 4.81
CA ALA A 108 -14.25 -6.00 4.07
C ALA A 108 -15.09 -5.11 3.14
N GLU A 109 -15.40 -3.88 3.54
CA GLU A 109 -16.12 -2.90 2.72
C GLU A 109 -15.26 -2.42 1.54
N GLU A 110 -13.96 -2.18 1.76
CA GLU A 110 -13.01 -1.83 0.70
C GLU A 110 -12.86 -2.97 -0.31
N ILE A 111 -12.76 -4.21 0.13
CA ILE A 111 -12.69 -5.37 -0.76
C ILE A 111 -13.97 -5.57 -1.56
N LYS A 112 -15.14 -5.30 -0.96
CA LYS A 112 -16.38 -5.30 -1.74
C LYS A 112 -16.38 -4.20 -2.79
N TYR A 113 -15.93 -3.00 -2.45
CA TYR A 113 -15.81 -1.90 -3.41
C TYR A 113 -14.85 -2.26 -4.56
N LEU A 114 -13.71 -2.83 -4.24
CA LEU A 114 -12.76 -3.34 -5.23
C LEU A 114 -13.43 -4.32 -6.21
N ALA A 115 -14.17 -5.31 -5.67
CA ALA A 115 -14.79 -6.35 -6.48
C ALA A 115 -16.00 -5.86 -7.30
N ASP A 116 -16.84 -5.00 -6.72
CA ASP A 116 -18.15 -4.68 -7.31
C ASP A 116 -18.17 -3.34 -8.06
N VAL A 117 -17.24 -2.42 -7.75
CA VAL A 117 -17.21 -1.08 -8.32
C VAL A 117 -15.99 -0.85 -9.21
N MET A 118 -14.79 -1.18 -8.71
CA MET A 118 -13.58 -0.99 -9.50
C MET A 118 -13.47 -2.03 -10.63
N TYR A 119 -13.77 -3.29 -10.32
CA TYR A 119 -13.61 -4.40 -11.25
C TYR A 119 -14.88 -5.27 -11.35
N PRO A 120 -16.05 -4.73 -11.76
CA PRO A 120 -17.32 -5.47 -11.77
C PRO A 120 -17.32 -6.67 -12.72
N ASP A 121 -16.64 -6.57 -13.85
CA ASP A 121 -16.75 -7.50 -14.99
C ASP A 121 -15.53 -8.40 -15.20
N VAL A 122 -14.53 -8.35 -14.31
CA VAL A 122 -13.33 -9.17 -14.44
C VAL A 122 -13.55 -10.59 -13.93
N GLU A 123 -12.82 -11.54 -14.47
CA GLU A 123 -12.89 -12.94 -14.05
C GLU A 123 -12.36 -13.14 -12.63
N LYS A 124 -11.17 -12.60 -12.36
CA LYS A 124 -10.46 -12.68 -11.08
C LYS A 124 -9.70 -11.39 -10.81
N ILE A 125 -9.56 -11.05 -9.55
CA ILE A 125 -8.67 -9.98 -9.09
C ILE A 125 -7.53 -10.66 -8.34
N ILE A 126 -6.30 -10.52 -8.83
CA ILE A 126 -5.09 -10.97 -8.14
C ILE A 126 -4.72 -9.85 -7.17
N LEU A 127 -4.90 -10.10 -5.87
CA LEU A 127 -4.74 -9.09 -4.82
C LEU A 127 -3.48 -9.36 -4.01
N VAL A 128 -2.51 -8.45 -4.09
CA VAL A 128 -1.30 -8.45 -3.25
C VAL A 128 -1.52 -7.49 -2.10
N MET A 129 -1.27 -7.94 -0.87
CA MET A 129 -1.41 -7.12 0.34
C MET A 129 -0.59 -7.69 1.49
N ASP A 130 -0.46 -6.93 2.58
CA ASP A 130 0.19 -7.41 3.78
C ASP A 130 -0.64 -8.48 4.53
N ASN A 131 0.03 -9.25 5.38
CA ASN A 131 -0.58 -10.36 6.12
C ASN A 131 -1.12 -9.92 7.49
N LEU A 132 -1.85 -8.80 7.56
CA LEU A 132 -2.50 -8.35 8.80
C LEU A 132 -3.68 -9.27 9.19
N ASN A 133 -3.97 -9.31 10.50
CA ASN A 133 -5.10 -10.09 11.01
C ASN A 133 -6.47 -9.57 10.52
N THR A 134 -6.55 -8.31 10.14
CA THR A 134 -7.73 -7.67 9.54
C THR A 134 -7.90 -8.04 8.06
N HIS A 135 -6.82 -8.37 7.36
CA HIS A 135 -6.75 -8.67 5.93
C HIS A 135 -6.98 -10.17 5.66
N LYS A 136 -8.00 -10.74 6.25
CA LYS A 136 -8.31 -12.16 6.13
C LYS A 136 -9.67 -12.38 5.46
N PRO A 137 -9.82 -13.44 4.67
CA PRO A 137 -11.12 -13.85 4.12
C PRO A 137 -12.24 -13.89 5.15
N ALA A 138 -11.92 -14.29 6.40
CA ALA A 138 -12.86 -14.32 7.51
C ALA A 138 -13.47 -12.94 7.82
N SER A 139 -12.80 -11.84 7.49
CA SER A 139 -13.31 -10.48 7.70
C SER A 139 -14.56 -10.18 6.86
N LEU A 140 -14.67 -10.75 5.66
CA LEU A 140 -15.87 -10.63 4.83
C LEU A 140 -17.09 -11.26 5.52
N TYR A 141 -16.91 -12.40 6.20
CA TYR A 141 -17.99 -13.06 6.94
C TYR A 141 -18.40 -12.33 8.21
N LYS A 142 -17.57 -11.41 8.73
CA LYS A 142 -17.95 -10.52 9.84
C LYS A 142 -18.86 -9.38 9.38
N ARG A 143 -18.83 -9.03 8.09
CA ARG A 143 -19.56 -7.88 7.54
C ARG A 143 -20.76 -8.28 6.68
N TYR A 144 -20.67 -9.36 5.94
CA TYR A 144 -21.63 -9.78 4.94
C TYR A 144 -22.24 -11.15 5.25
N THR A 145 -23.37 -11.47 4.60
CA THR A 145 -23.92 -12.82 4.61
C THR A 145 -22.92 -13.83 4.05
N ALA A 146 -23.07 -15.11 4.41
CA ALA A 146 -22.18 -16.16 3.93
C ALA A 146 -22.15 -16.25 2.38
N ASP A 147 -23.29 -16.09 1.74
CA ASP A 147 -23.40 -16.13 0.27
C ASP A 147 -22.66 -14.95 -0.37
N GLU A 148 -22.83 -13.75 0.15
CA GLU A 148 -22.18 -12.54 -0.34
C GLU A 148 -20.66 -12.60 -0.10
N ALA A 149 -20.24 -12.97 1.10
CA ALA A 149 -18.82 -13.15 1.42
C ALA A 149 -18.17 -14.20 0.48
N ARG A 150 -18.87 -15.30 0.24
CA ARG A 150 -18.40 -16.35 -0.67
C ARG A 150 -18.34 -15.90 -2.12
N ARG A 151 -19.32 -15.10 -2.57
CA ARG A 151 -19.33 -14.49 -3.91
C ARG A 151 -18.09 -13.62 -4.12
N ILE A 152 -17.82 -12.72 -3.18
CA ILE A 152 -16.63 -11.84 -3.24
C ILE A 152 -15.35 -12.68 -3.24
N MET A 153 -15.22 -13.62 -2.32
CA MET A 153 -14.04 -14.49 -2.21
C MET A 153 -13.73 -15.27 -3.47
N LYS A 154 -14.75 -15.72 -4.19
CA LYS A 154 -14.54 -16.46 -5.46
C LYS A 154 -13.90 -15.60 -6.54
N ARG A 155 -13.98 -14.28 -6.43
CA ARG A 155 -13.39 -13.32 -7.37
C ARG A 155 -11.96 -12.90 -7.01
N LEU A 156 -11.49 -13.28 -5.83
CA LEU A 156 -10.17 -12.91 -5.34
C LEU A 156 -9.21 -14.09 -5.44
N GLU A 157 -7.98 -13.77 -5.80
CA GLU A 157 -6.79 -14.60 -5.67
C GLU A 157 -5.80 -13.78 -4.84
N ILE A 158 -5.57 -14.20 -3.58
CA ILE A 158 -4.90 -13.37 -2.58
C ILE A 158 -3.49 -13.87 -2.37
N HIS A 159 -2.52 -12.98 -2.50
CA HIS A 159 -1.11 -13.17 -2.26
C HIS A 159 -0.66 -12.25 -1.13
N TYR A 160 0.02 -12.79 -0.14
CA TYR A 160 0.46 -12.03 1.02
C TYR A 160 1.95 -11.74 0.95
N THR A 161 2.33 -10.47 1.19
CA THR A 161 3.74 -10.14 1.39
C THR A 161 4.27 -10.79 2.67
N PRO A 162 5.59 -11.07 2.75
CA PRO A 162 6.20 -11.56 3.97
C PRO A 162 5.96 -10.58 5.13
N LYS A 163 5.86 -11.10 6.34
CA LYS A 163 5.71 -10.26 7.54
C LYS A 163 6.91 -9.31 7.68
N HIS A 164 6.61 -8.06 7.98
CA HIS A 164 7.59 -6.98 8.19
C HIS A 164 8.38 -6.52 6.96
N GLU A 165 7.97 -6.93 5.75
CA GLU A 165 8.68 -6.60 4.50
C GLU A 165 7.77 -5.80 3.55
N SER A 166 7.54 -4.56 3.92
CA SER A 166 6.70 -3.62 3.15
C SER A 166 7.29 -3.24 1.78
N TRP A 167 8.61 -3.41 1.57
CA TRP A 167 9.25 -3.08 0.30
C TRP A 167 8.76 -3.90 -0.90
N LEU A 168 8.16 -5.05 -0.66
CA LEU A 168 7.53 -5.89 -1.68
C LEU A 168 6.12 -5.42 -2.05
N ASP A 169 5.50 -4.56 -1.24
CA ASP A 169 4.18 -4.04 -1.56
C ASP A 169 4.28 -2.77 -2.43
N ILE A 170 3.85 -2.88 -3.68
CA ILE A 170 3.83 -1.74 -4.60
C ILE A 170 2.90 -0.63 -4.10
N ALA A 171 1.84 -0.95 -3.35
CA ALA A 171 0.95 0.05 -2.77
C ALA A 171 1.68 0.96 -1.77
N GLU A 172 2.69 0.45 -1.04
CA GLU A 172 3.52 1.29 -0.16
C GLU A 172 4.31 2.34 -0.95
N ILE A 173 4.81 1.99 -2.14
CA ILE A 173 5.51 2.94 -3.01
C ILE A 173 4.56 4.08 -3.39
N GLU A 174 3.33 3.77 -3.78
CA GLU A 174 2.32 4.77 -4.13
C GLU A 174 1.84 5.58 -2.92
N LEU A 175 1.72 4.98 -1.74
CA LEU A 175 1.49 5.70 -0.49
C LEU A 175 2.60 6.72 -0.18
N ASN A 176 3.86 6.40 -0.50
CA ASN A 176 4.97 7.32 -0.38
C ASN A 176 4.91 8.45 -1.41
N VAL A 177 4.55 8.16 -2.66
CA VAL A 177 4.31 9.16 -3.71
C VAL A 177 3.19 10.11 -3.27
N MET A 178 2.04 9.57 -2.85
CA MET A 178 0.90 10.33 -2.33
C MET A 178 1.30 11.22 -1.14
N THR A 179 2.10 10.69 -0.22
CA THR A 179 2.59 11.44 0.94
C THR A 179 3.39 12.66 0.50
N ARG A 180 4.27 12.54 -0.47
CA ARG A 180 5.10 13.64 -0.98
C ARG A 180 4.31 14.66 -1.79
N GLN A 181 3.37 14.21 -2.59
CA GLN A 181 2.61 15.06 -3.51
C GLN A 181 1.41 15.73 -2.86
N CYS A 182 0.71 15.04 -1.95
CA CYS A 182 -0.56 15.48 -1.40
C CYS A 182 -0.53 15.72 0.11
N LEU A 183 0.13 14.85 0.89
CA LEU A 183 0.01 14.82 2.35
C LEU A 183 1.14 15.55 3.09
N ASN A 184 2.13 16.12 2.39
CA ASN A 184 3.25 16.85 3.02
C ASN A 184 2.82 18.26 3.49
N ARG A 185 1.69 18.31 4.19
CA ARG A 185 1.11 19.51 4.78
C ARG A 185 0.15 19.16 5.90
N ARG A 186 -0.28 20.14 6.69
CA ARG A 186 -1.31 19.93 7.71
C ARG A 186 -2.69 19.89 7.05
N ILE A 187 -3.46 18.84 7.37
CA ILE A 187 -4.85 18.70 6.97
C ILE A 187 -5.65 18.45 8.25
N ASP A 188 -6.58 19.32 8.53
CA ASP A 188 -7.22 19.48 9.83
C ASP A 188 -8.42 18.54 10.07
N ASN A 189 -9.05 18.03 9.00
CA ASN A 189 -10.23 17.18 9.12
C ASN A 189 -10.36 16.18 7.96
N ILE A 190 -11.17 15.13 8.18
CA ILE A 190 -11.38 14.05 7.22
C ILE A 190 -12.00 14.55 5.91
N SER A 191 -12.88 15.55 5.96
CA SER A 191 -13.55 16.08 4.76
C SER A 191 -12.56 16.72 3.81
N ASN A 192 -11.63 17.53 4.36
CA ASN A 192 -10.55 18.15 3.60
C ASN A 192 -9.58 17.06 3.07
N LEU A 193 -9.25 16.07 3.89
CA LEU A 193 -8.39 14.97 3.48
C LEU A 193 -9.00 14.20 2.30
N ARG A 194 -10.28 13.84 2.37
CA ARG A 194 -11.00 13.17 1.27
C ARG A 194 -10.97 13.97 -0.02
N LYS A 195 -11.18 15.28 0.07
CA LYS A 195 -11.15 16.18 -1.09
C LYS A 195 -9.77 16.20 -1.76
N GLU A 196 -8.72 16.33 -0.96
CA GLU A 196 -7.34 16.37 -1.46
C GLU A 196 -6.92 15.03 -2.09
N LEU A 197 -7.27 13.92 -1.46
CA LEU A 197 -6.97 12.60 -1.98
C LEU A 197 -7.77 12.29 -3.24
N SER A 198 -9.04 12.71 -3.32
CA SER A 198 -9.83 12.56 -4.55
C SER A 198 -9.23 13.33 -5.71
N ALA A 199 -8.73 14.55 -5.48
CA ALA A 199 -8.04 15.32 -6.51
C ALA A 199 -6.74 14.65 -6.98
N TRP A 200 -5.96 14.13 -6.03
CA TRP A 200 -4.73 13.37 -6.33
C TRP A 200 -5.04 12.10 -7.13
N GLU A 201 -6.07 11.33 -6.74
CA GLU A 201 -6.51 10.11 -7.45
C GLU A 201 -6.89 10.42 -8.91
N VAL A 202 -7.67 11.48 -9.15
CA VAL A 202 -8.06 11.91 -10.49
C VAL A 202 -6.82 12.24 -11.33
N GLU A 203 -5.85 12.98 -10.77
CA GLU A 203 -4.61 13.31 -11.47
C GLU A 203 -3.80 12.05 -11.81
N ARG A 204 -3.61 11.15 -10.85
CA ARG A 204 -2.88 9.87 -11.06
C ARG A 204 -3.53 9.02 -12.12
N ASN A 205 -4.85 8.89 -12.09
CA ASN A 205 -5.60 8.10 -13.07
C ASN A 205 -5.60 8.74 -14.46
N THR A 206 -5.58 10.08 -14.56
CA THR A 206 -5.47 10.79 -15.84
C THR A 206 -4.13 10.51 -16.52
N VAL A 207 -3.05 10.43 -15.74
CA VAL A 207 -1.71 10.09 -16.25
C VAL A 207 -1.55 8.58 -16.49
N ALA A 208 -2.45 7.75 -15.94
CA ALA A 208 -2.35 6.29 -15.91
C ALA A 208 -0.95 5.83 -15.45
N ALA A 209 -0.55 6.33 -14.28
CA ALA A 209 0.80 6.13 -13.76
C ALA A 209 1.06 4.65 -13.45
N LYS A 210 1.95 4.04 -14.22
CA LYS A 210 2.27 2.61 -14.12
C LYS A 210 3.53 2.40 -13.28
N VAL A 211 3.56 1.26 -12.60
CA VAL A 211 4.75 0.76 -11.91
C VAL A 211 5.27 -0.45 -12.66
N ASN A 212 6.50 -0.37 -13.13
CA ASN A 212 7.17 -1.49 -13.78
C ASN A 212 8.18 -2.10 -12.79
N TRP A 213 7.78 -3.20 -12.16
CA TRP A 213 8.60 -3.90 -11.19
C TRP A 213 9.76 -4.62 -11.87
N GLN A 214 10.98 -4.43 -11.40
CA GLN A 214 12.20 -4.96 -12.05
C GLN A 214 12.90 -6.07 -11.27
N PHE A 215 12.64 -6.18 -9.96
CA PHE A 215 13.28 -7.17 -9.11
C PHE A 215 12.53 -8.51 -9.21
N ARG A 216 13.20 -9.55 -9.68
CA ARG A 216 12.61 -10.85 -9.97
C ARG A 216 13.04 -11.91 -8.98
N THR A 217 12.35 -13.06 -9.01
CA THR A 217 12.70 -14.24 -8.21
C THR A 217 14.15 -14.68 -8.41
N GLU A 218 14.67 -14.62 -9.62
CA GLU A 218 16.09 -14.93 -9.91
C GLU A 218 17.06 -13.94 -9.22
N ASP A 219 16.72 -12.66 -9.22
CA ASP A 219 17.51 -11.63 -8.51
C ASP A 219 17.48 -11.86 -7.00
N ALA A 220 16.34 -12.25 -6.45
CA ALA A 220 16.18 -12.56 -5.04
C ALA A 220 17.06 -13.74 -4.63
N ARG A 221 17.07 -14.81 -5.41
CA ARG A 221 17.92 -15.99 -5.15
C ARG A 221 19.42 -15.67 -5.13
N ILE A 222 19.83 -14.68 -5.92
CA ILE A 222 21.24 -14.22 -5.95
C ILE A 222 21.51 -13.26 -4.78
N LYS A 223 20.69 -12.21 -4.64
CA LYS A 223 20.96 -11.12 -3.70
C LYS A 223 20.63 -11.47 -2.25
N LEU A 224 19.67 -12.37 -2.04
CA LEU A 224 19.17 -12.79 -0.73
C LEU A 224 19.50 -14.26 -0.44
N ASN A 225 20.53 -14.80 -1.05
CA ASN A 225 20.85 -16.21 -0.97
C ASN A 225 21.06 -16.71 0.48
N SER A 226 21.47 -15.84 1.40
CA SER A 226 21.64 -16.16 2.81
C SER A 226 20.34 -16.48 3.56
N LEU A 227 19.20 -16.16 2.99
CA LEU A 227 17.87 -16.47 3.53
C LEU A 227 17.37 -17.84 3.09
N TYR A 228 17.93 -18.36 2.00
CA TYR A 228 17.53 -19.67 1.45
C TYR A 228 18.13 -20.81 2.27
N PRO A 229 17.31 -21.84 2.63
CA PRO A 229 17.79 -22.99 3.36
C PRO A 229 18.93 -23.68 2.62
N THR A 230 20.03 -23.92 3.30
CA THR A 230 21.14 -24.72 2.77
C THR A 230 20.89 -26.20 3.04
N PHE A 231 20.61 -26.97 2.02
CA PHE A 231 20.52 -28.42 2.14
C PHE A 231 21.93 -29.01 2.11
N THR A 232 22.43 -29.43 3.27
CA THR A 232 23.59 -30.32 3.30
C THR A 232 23.13 -31.68 2.76
N THR A 233 23.48 -32.02 1.53
CA THR A 233 23.35 -33.39 1.05
C THR A 233 24.20 -34.25 1.98
N ALA A 234 23.54 -35.01 2.86
CA ALA A 234 24.22 -36.08 3.57
C ALA A 234 24.76 -37.01 2.48
N SER A 235 26.08 -37.00 2.31
CA SER A 235 26.77 -38.03 1.51
C SER A 235 26.53 -39.35 2.20
N GLU A 236 25.82 -40.25 1.51
CA GLU A 236 25.72 -41.67 1.84
C GLU A 236 27.10 -42.33 1.87
#